data_9256f652ad7b5371d06f51ef2ad9238c
#
_entry.id   9256f652ad7b5371d06f51ef2ad9238c
#
_cell.length_a   1.000
_cell.length_b   1.000
_cell.length_c   1.000
_cell.angle_alpha   90.00
_cell.angle_beta   90.00
_cell.angle_gamma   90.00
#
_symmetry.space_group_name_H-M   'P 1'
#
loop_
_entity.id
_entity.type
_entity.pdbx_description
1 polymer ?
#
loop_
_entity_poly.entity_id
_entity_poly.type
_entity_poly.pdbx_seq_one_letter_code
_entity_poly.pdbx_strand_id
1 'polypeptide(L)'
;STILKDLNLLDEQNYPQYGSDDDLALRAWKKGYKVYVSYSCKVFDRTTDTSKGTAFRKDSLLVFFKSFFTWNSVNYIPKELSFSYRHGIKVLTPFYLLKFILGTNYAYFFKYRKFKQQ
;
A
#
# COMPACT_ATOMS: atom_id res chain seq x y z
N SER A 1 -13.82 13.92 15.88
CA SER A 1 -14.24 14.60 14.64
C SER A 1 -15.47 13.90 14.07
N THR A 2 -16.51 14.66 13.77
CA THR A 2 -17.78 14.16 13.21
C THR A 2 -17.58 13.46 11.87
N ILE A 3 -16.66 13.97 11.04
CA ILE A 3 -16.31 13.40 9.72
C ILE A 3 -15.75 11.97 9.85
N LEU A 4 -14.86 11.72 10.80
CA LEU A 4 -14.29 10.38 10.99
C LEU A 4 -15.37 9.37 11.40
N LYS A 5 -16.34 9.77 12.23
CA LYS A 5 -17.48 8.91 12.59
C LYS A 5 -18.39 8.64 11.39
N ASP A 6 -18.67 9.67 10.58
CA ASP A 6 -19.47 9.53 9.37
C ASP A 6 -18.81 8.61 8.34
N LEU A 7 -17.48 8.57 8.32
CA LEU A 7 -16.68 7.68 7.44
C LEU A 7 -16.43 6.29 8.05
N ASN A 8 -17.01 5.95 9.21
CA ASN A 8 -16.75 4.70 9.94
C ASN A 8 -15.25 4.49 10.29
N LEU A 9 -14.53 5.58 10.58
CA LEU A 9 -13.12 5.56 10.98
C LEU A 9 -12.19 4.89 9.93
N LEU A 10 -11.06 4.37 10.39
CA LEU A 10 -10.12 3.60 9.58
C LEU A 10 -10.60 2.15 9.46
N ASP A 11 -10.47 1.57 8.29
CA ASP A 11 -10.81 0.16 8.03
C ASP A 11 -9.59 -0.73 8.33
N GLU A 12 -9.41 -1.03 9.61
CA GLU A 12 -8.26 -1.83 10.09
C GLU A 12 -8.34 -3.29 9.65
N GLN A 13 -9.53 -3.81 9.30
CA GLN A 13 -9.70 -5.19 8.83
C GLN A 13 -9.10 -5.39 7.43
N ASN A 14 -9.38 -4.46 6.52
CA ASN A 14 -8.88 -4.55 5.15
C ASN A 14 -7.50 -3.89 4.98
N TYR A 15 -7.16 -2.92 5.84
CA TYR A 15 -5.92 -2.14 5.79
C TYR A 15 -5.23 -2.10 7.15
N PRO A 16 -4.70 -3.24 7.63
CA PRO A 16 -4.17 -3.33 8.99
C PRO A 16 -2.92 -2.49 9.23
N GLN A 17 -2.13 -2.20 8.20
CA GLN A 17 -0.88 -1.44 8.33
C GLN A 17 -0.75 -0.33 7.28
N TYR A 18 -1.13 -0.59 6.02
CA TYR A 18 -0.91 0.32 4.90
C TYR A 18 -2.18 0.55 4.10
N GLY A 19 -2.36 1.78 3.59
CA GLY A 19 -3.44 2.15 2.70
C GLY A 19 -4.75 2.55 3.40
N SER A 20 -4.79 2.55 4.73
CA SER A 20 -5.96 3.00 5.50
C SER A 20 -6.22 4.50 5.36
N ASP A 21 -5.17 5.28 5.25
CA ASP A 21 -5.19 6.73 4.99
C ASP A 21 -5.67 7.05 3.58
N ASP A 22 -5.17 6.33 2.58
CA ASP A 22 -5.62 6.46 1.18
C ASP A 22 -7.09 6.05 1.03
N ASP A 23 -7.50 4.93 1.65
CA ASP A 23 -8.90 4.48 1.68
C ASP A 23 -9.81 5.52 2.33
N LEU A 24 -9.40 6.05 3.49
CA LEU A 24 -10.16 7.09 4.19
C LEU A 24 -10.31 8.35 3.35
N ALA A 25 -9.23 8.81 2.72
CA ALA A 25 -9.24 9.99 1.86
C ALA A 25 -10.18 9.80 0.65
N LEU A 26 -10.15 8.63 0.01
CA LEU A 26 -11.03 8.32 -1.12
C LEU A 26 -12.51 8.16 -0.69
N ARG A 27 -12.78 7.60 0.49
CA ARG A 27 -14.15 7.55 1.04
C ARG A 27 -14.67 8.95 1.35
N ALA A 28 -13.82 9.80 1.94
CA ALA A 28 -14.17 11.21 2.19
C ALA A 28 -14.49 11.93 0.89
N TRP A 29 -13.65 11.82 -0.11
CA TRP A 29 -13.86 12.43 -1.41
C TRP A 29 -15.15 11.94 -2.10
N LYS A 30 -15.43 10.63 -2.07
CA LYS A 30 -16.68 10.05 -2.62
C LYS A 30 -17.93 10.54 -1.90
N LYS A 31 -17.84 10.91 -0.62
CA LYS A 31 -18.92 11.53 0.15
C LYS A 31 -19.04 13.05 -0.03
N GLY A 32 -18.21 13.65 -0.90
CA GLY A 32 -18.24 15.09 -1.20
C GLY A 32 -17.40 15.95 -0.25
N TYR A 33 -16.63 15.36 0.65
CA TYR A 33 -15.68 16.12 1.48
C TYR A 33 -14.49 16.58 0.64
N LYS A 34 -14.02 17.80 0.89
CA LYS A 34 -12.81 18.31 0.24
C LYS A 34 -11.58 17.72 0.94
N VAL A 35 -10.74 17.07 0.17
CA VAL A 35 -9.44 16.51 0.64
C VAL A 35 -8.33 17.39 0.11
N TYR A 36 -7.45 17.86 1.01
CA TYR A 36 -6.34 18.74 0.66
C TYR A 36 -5.01 18.11 1.06
N VAL A 37 -3.98 18.33 0.24
CA VAL A 37 -2.59 18.02 0.57
C VAL A 37 -1.90 19.30 1.00
N SER A 38 -1.31 19.31 2.20
CA SER A 38 -0.53 20.43 2.70
C SER A 38 0.94 20.24 2.37
N TYR A 39 1.48 21.08 1.50
CA TYR A 39 2.91 21.08 1.14
C TYR A 39 3.80 21.81 2.17
N SER A 40 3.19 22.59 3.06
CA SER A 40 3.92 23.27 4.15
C SER A 40 4.19 22.38 5.35
N CYS A 41 3.48 21.26 5.47
CA CYS A 41 3.67 20.30 6.55
C CYS A 41 4.78 19.32 6.20
N LYS A 42 5.93 19.42 6.88
CA LYS A 42 7.06 18.51 6.70
C LYS A 42 7.05 17.47 7.82
N VAL A 43 6.97 16.20 7.45
CA VAL A 43 7.11 15.08 8.37
C VAL A 43 8.47 14.43 8.13
N PHE A 44 9.24 14.27 9.20
CA PHE A 44 10.54 13.57 9.17
C PHE A 44 10.31 12.12 9.57
N ASP A 45 10.54 11.21 8.65
CA ASP A 45 10.42 9.76 8.88
C ASP A 45 11.82 9.13 9.01
N ARG A 46 11.96 8.16 9.93
CA ARG A 46 13.14 7.32 10.02
C ARG A 46 13.09 6.24 8.96
N THR A 47 13.71 6.48 7.82
CA THR A 47 13.73 5.56 6.67
C THR A 47 14.30 4.18 6.98
N THR A 48 15.08 4.05 8.08
CA THR A 48 15.68 2.78 8.52
C THR A 48 14.69 1.78 9.11
N ASP A 49 13.57 2.27 9.64
CA ASP A 49 12.61 1.45 10.39
C ASP A 49 11.33 1.16 9.58
N THR A 50 11.21 1.70 8.37
CA THR A 50 10.05 1.46 7.53
C THR A 50 10.14 0.11 6.82
N SER A 51 9.01 -0.57 6.68
CA SER A 51 8.89 -1.88 6.01
C SER A 51 9.33 -1.86 4.53
N LYS A 52 9.47 -0.68 3.90
CA LYS A 52 10.16 -0.56 2.61
C LYS A 52 11.59 -1.07 2.69
N GLY A 53 12.28 -0.86 3.81
CA GLY A 53 13.59 -1.44 4.07
C GLY A 53 13.56 -2.95 4.23
N THR A 54 12.48 -3.53 4.78
CA THR A 54 12.37 -4.97 5.03
C THR A 54 11.78 -5.75 3.85
N ALA A 55 10.75 -5.21 3.17
CA ALA A 55 10.13 -5.87 2.01
C ALA A 55 11.08 -5.96 0.81
N PHE A 56 12.05 -5.06 0.74
CA PHE A 56 13.09 -5.04 -0.29
C PHE A 56 14.48 -5.38 0.26
N ARG A 57 14.58 -5.74 1.54
CA ARG A 57 15.80 -6.33 2.08
C ARG A 57 16.05 -7.68 1.43
N LYS A 58 17.08 -7.74 0.79
CA LYS A 58 17.94 -8.58 -0.01
C LYS A 58 18.06 -10.07 0.39
N ASP A 59 17.34 -10.58 1.39
CA ASP A 59 17.90 -11.70 2.13
C ASP A 59 17.42 -13.07 1.66
N SER A 60 16.23 -13.17 1.08
CA SER A 60 15.76 -14.45 0.55
C SER A 60 14.55 -14.27 -0.38
N LEU A 61 14.53 -15.01 -1.50
CA LEU A 61 13.35 -15.16 -2.36
C LEU A 61 12.12 -15.59 -1.56
N LEU A 62 12.32 -16.45 -0.55
CA LEU A 62 11.23 -16.91 0.33
C LEU A 62 10.61 -15.77 1.13
N VAL A 63 11.43 -14.85 1.65
CA VAL A 63 10.93 -13.67 2.39
C VAL A 63 10.18 -12.74 1.45
N PHE A 64 10.66 -12.56 0.23
CA PHE A 64 9.97 -11.77 -0.78
C PHE A 64 8.60 -12.37 -1.12
N PHE A 65 8.50 -13.67 -1.41
CA PHE A 65 7.20 -14.30 -1.69
C PHE A 65 6.27 -14.32 -0.47
N LYS A 66 6.78 -14.54 0.73
CA LYS A 66 5.99 -14.41 1.97
C LYS A 66 5.41 -13.01 2.16
N SER A 67 6.09 -11.97 1.68
CA SER A 67 5.61 -10.59 1.83
C SER A 67 4.25 -10.33 1.17
N PHE A 68 3.88 -11.11 0.14
CA PHE A 68 2.57 -11.01 -0.50
C PHE A 68 1.41 -11.46 0.39
N PHE A 69 1.69 -12.28 1.40
CA PHE A 69 0.70 -12.85 2.32
C PHE A 69 0.87 -12.34 3.76
N THR A 70 1.86 -11.52 4.01
CA THR A 70 2.13 -10.98 5.34
C THR A 70 1.41 -9.64 5.52
N TRP A 71 0.53 -9.55 6.52
CA TRP A 71 -0.38 -8.42 6.76
C TRP A 71 0.33 -7.06 6.97
N ASN A 72 1.53 -7.06 7.53
CA ASN A 72 2.34 -5.86 7.74
C ASN A 72 3.29 -5.54 6.56
N SER A 73 3.10 -6.18 5.43
CA SER A 73 3.90 -5.93 4.23
C SER A 73 3.24 -4.92 3.30
N VAL A 74 4.06 -4.07 2.68
CA VAL A 74 3.63 -3.19 1.58
C VAL A 74 3.06 -4.00 0.41
N ASN A 75 3.57 -5.24 0.20
CA ASN A 75 3.19 -6.12 -0.90
C ASN A 75 1.95 -6.97 -0.61
N TYR A 76 1.26 -6.75 0.50
CA TYR A 76 0.12 -7.56 0.94
C TYR A 76 -1.02 -7.56 -0.09
N ILE A 77 -1.23 -8.70 -0.76
CA ILE A 77 -2.22 -8.86 -1.84
C ILE A 77 -3.67 -8.61 -1.40
N PRO A 78 -4.15 -9.12 -0.24
CA PRO A 78 -5.53 -8.87 0.18
C PRO A 78 -5.87 -7.39 0.33
N LYS A 79 -4.91 -6.57 0.76
CA LYS A 79 -5.05 -5.11 0.82
C LYS A 79 -5.25 -4.52 -0.59
N GLU A 80 -4.42 -4.92 -1.55
CA GLU A 80 -4.50 -4.43 -2.93
C GLU A 80 -5.81 -4.86 -3.61
N LEU A 81 -6.26 -6.09 -3.32
CA LEU A 81 -7.55 -6.59 -3.79
C LEU A 81 -8.70 -5.76 -3.23
N SER A 82 -8.73 -5.53 -1.92
CA SER A 82 -9.77 -4.73 -1.25
C SER A 82 -9.80 -3.31 -1.79
N PHE A 83 -8.62 -2.70 -1.97
CA PHE A 83 -8.48 -1.34 -2.46
C PHE A 83 -8.98 -1.21 -3.91
N SER A 84 -8.51 -2.07 -4.81
CA SER A 84 -8.91 -2.03 -6.22
C SER A 84 -10.38 -2.36 -6.42
N TYR A 85 -10.95 -3.27 -5.63
CA TYR A 85 -12.38 -3.60 -5.68
C TYR A 85 -13.27 -2.47 -5.15
N ARG A 86 -12.85 -1.77 -4.10
CA ARG A 86 -13.61 -0.67 -3.46
C ARG A 86 -13.53 0.64 -4.24
N HIS A 87 -12.35 0.96 -4.77
CA HIS A 87 -12.07 2.28 -5.35
C HIS A 87 -11.87 2.25 -6.86
N GLY A 88 -11.52 1.10 -7.44
CA GLY A 88 -11.34 0.91 -8.86
C GLY A 88 -12.60 0.49 -9.61
N ILE A 89 -12.42 0.22 -10.89
CA ILE A 89 -13.44 -0.41 -11.75
C ILE A 89 -13.39 -1.91 -11.47
N LYS A 90 -14.45 -2.47 -10.89
CA LYS A 90 -14.51 -3.85 -10.40
C LYS A 90 -14.08 -4.90 -11.43
N VAL A 91 -14.52 -4.74 -12.68
CA VAL A 91 -14.16 -5.66 -13.78
C VAL A 91 -12.66 -5.66 -14.07
N LEU A 92 -11.95 -4.55 -13.80
CA LEU A 92 -10.52 -4.42 -14.03
C LEU A 92 -9.67 -4.85 -12.84
N THR A 93 -10.27 -5.21 -11.71
CA THR A 93 -9.55 -5.64 -10.50
C THR A 93 -8.52 -6.74 -10.77
N PRO A 94 -8.82 -7.83 -11.53
CA PRO A 94 -7.83 -8.87 -11.81
C PRO A 94 -6.63 -8.34 -12.61
N PHE A 95 -6.85 -7.39 -13.52
CA PHE A 95 -5.77 -6.76 -14.29
C PHE A 95 -4.89 -5.86 -13.41
N TYR A 96 -5.48 -5.13 -12.46
CA TYR A 96 -4.72 -4.35 -11.49
C TYR A 96 -3.86 -5.23 -10.58
N LEU A 97 -4.41 -6.35 -10.11
CA LEU A 97 -3.64 -7.31 -9.32
C LEU A 97 -2.50 -7.92 -10.12
N LEU A 98 -2.76 -8.33 -11.36
CA LEU A 98 -1.71 -8.85 -12.23
C LEU A 98 -0.60 -7.83 -12.45
N LYS A 99 -0.96 -6.58 -12.78
CA LYS A 99 -0.01 -5.47 -12.92
C LYS A 99 0.79 -5.25 -11.64
N PHE A 100 0.13 -5.26 -10.48
CA PHE A 100 0.78 -5.11 -9.19
C PHE A 100 1.81 -6.23 -8.93
N ILE A 101 1.42 -7.50 -9.12
CA ILE A 101 2.29 -8.65 -8.93
C ILE A 101 3.47 -8.60 -9.90
N LEU A 102 3.23 -8.37 -11.18
CA LEU A 102 4.28 -8.28 -12.19
C LEU A 102 5.23 -7.11 -11.93
N GLY A 103 4.69 -5.93 -11.60
CA GLY A 103 5.48 -4.74 -11.28
C GLY A 103 6.35 -4.93 -10.04
N THR A 104 5.81 -5.57 -8.99
CA THR A 104 6.55 -5.86 -7.76
C THR A 104 7.68 -6.87 -8.02
N ASN A 105 7.40 -7.94 -8.80
CA ASN A 105 8.42 -8.91 -9.20
C ASN A 105 9.50 -8.25 -10.07
N TYR A 106 9.12 -7.45 -11.05
CA TYR A 106 10.07 -6.71 -11.89
C TYR A 106 10.97 -5.80 -11.04
N ALA A 107 10.38 -5.03 -10.13
CA ALA A 107 11.14 -4.17 -9.24
C ALA A 107 12.12 -4.97 -8.37
N TYR A 108 11.68 -6.09 -7.80
CA TYR A 108 12.53 -6.95 -6.99
C TYR A 108 13.73 -7.50 -7.79
N PHE A 109 13.48 -8.08 -8.97
CA PHE A 109 14.53 -8.75 -9.73
C PHE A 109 15.47 -7.78 -10.46
N PHE A 110 14.95 -6.68 -11.00
CA PHE A 110 15.73 -5.79 -11.87
C PHE A 110 16.21 -4.52 -11.20
N LYS A 111 15.41 -3.92 -10.31
CA LYS A 111 15.74 -2.64 -9.70
C LYS A 111 16.58 -2.82 -8.42
N TYR A 112 16.21 -3.76 -7.55
CA TYR A 112 16.85 -3.92 -6.25
C TYR A 112 18.06 -4.85 -6.25
N ARG A 113 18.14 -5.78 -7.20
CA ARG A 113 19.29 -6.67 -7.35
C ARG A 113 20.56 -5.92 -7.81
N LYS A 114 20.42 -4.82 -8.57
CA LYS A 114 21.56 -3.99 -9.01
C LYS A 114 22.26 -3.23 -7.88
N PHE A 115 21.59 -2.95 -6.76
CA PHE A 115 22.19 -2.27 -5.61
C PHE A 115 23.10 -3.17 -4.75
N LYS A 116 23.23 -4.44 -5.07
CA LYS A 116 24.11 -5.40 -4.35
C LYS A 116 25.57 -5.40 -4.84
N GLN A 117 25.87 -4.65 -5.89
CA GLN A 117 27.20 -4.63 -6.54
C GLN A 117 27.98 -3.32 -6.33
N GLN A 118 27.55 -2.47 -5.40
CA GLN A 118 28.32 -1.28 -5.00
C GLN A 118 28.71 -1.34 -3.54
#